data_a3bf5a420d219927ca230a456ec7d436
#
_entry.id   a3bf5a420d219927ca230a456ec7d436
#
_cell.length_a   1.000
_cell.length_b   1.000
_cell.length_c   1.000
_cell.angle_alpha   90.00
_cell.angle_beta   90.00
_cell.angle_gamma   90.00
#
_symmetry.space_group_name_H-M   'P 1'
#
loop_
_entity.id
_entity.type
_entity.pdbx_description
1 polymer ?
#
loop_
_entity_poly.entity_id
_entity_poly.type
_entity_poly.pdbx_seq_one_letter_code
_entity_poly.pdbx_strand_id
1 'polypeptide(L)'
;MSVHSDRFAAIQMQLKQGDLIAAADAIDAWRAAEPASADALACRAHWLRLLGRFDEAAAALEPALAATPPCAAAWAERARLDRLAGQAERAHAAFDAAHRADPAATAWLAEWIELLHPLHRPALALPVAQALCEHAPDSAQSWFLLGLTHHYAGDYAAAAAAYCRADALDPAYPMLRNNLAALRYQTGMTAEALALAEAAIRAEPDNQMAWCNCSNAWLALREPARALIAGERACALGPNYAIAQLARANALKELQRWPDALAAAAHAHRSAPDDPVMQWSLAMLQLLHGDYANGWANHEARWNGSRELGDRPRPSPQQQWRGEPLAGKTLMLWGEQGFGDALQFARFAPIIAEQATRAGAQVVFACFAGLEPLFARSFAGAPMRIVRHDAPQLPAFDHHLPVGSAPLLLGVRPDTIPAAGGYLRADPARAAQWAARRPADGRLRVGLVWSGSRTHQRNPLRAIDPAACARAWRDLTGVAFHSLQIDGAADVATMRAAGLDVIDHTAELPSFDDTAAYLSSLDLVVTVCTSVAHLAGALGRPTRLLLDVNPHWVWMIDREDSPWYGSLRLYRQPRYRDWTTVLDRVRDELAALAAARA
;
A
#
# COMPACT_ATOMS: atom_id res chain seq x y z
N MET A 1 40.88 15.92 30.39
CA MET A 1 39.48 15.80 30.87
C MET A 1 39.34 16.71 32.06
N SER A 2 38.29 17.54 32.14
CA SER A 2 38.10 18.46 33.25
C SER A 2 37.47 17.74 34.44
N VAL A 3 37.69 18.23 35.67
CA VAL A 3 37.08 17.71 36.92
C VAL A 3 35.54 17.63 36.80
N HIS A 4 34.92 18.53 36.03
CA HIS A 4 33.48 18.51 35.72
C HIS A 4 33.05 17.31 34.90
N SER A 5 33.82 16.94 33.86
CA SER A 5 33.55 15.79 33.01
C SER A 5 33.58 14.48 33.80
N ASP A 6 34.55 14.34 34.74
CA ASP A 6 34.69 13.13 35.55
C ASP A 6 33.54 13.02 36.58
N ARG A 7 33.09 14.13 37.18
CA ARG A 7 31.93 14.15 38.09
C ARG A 7 30.65 13.80 37.37
N PHE A 8 30.42 14.40 36.19
CA PHE A 8 29.25 14.12 35.39
C PHE A 8 29.18 12.64 35.03
N ALA A 9 30.28 12.08 34.51
CA ALA A 9 30.36 10.66 34.12
C ALA A 9 30.09 9.72 35.31
N ALA A 10 30.67 10.03 36.50
CA ALA A 10 30.44 9.22 37.71
C ALA A 10 28.97 9.22 38.15
N ILE A 11 28.31 10.39 38.16
CA ILE A 11 26.88 10.46 38.49
C ILE A 11 26.01 9.74 37.47
N GLN A 12 26.29 9.90 36.16
CA GLN A 12 25.56 9.19 35.10
C GLN A 12 25.71 7.66 35.23
N MET A 13 26.88 7.18 35.65
CA MET A 13 27.10 5.75 35.91
C MET A 13 26.25 5.27 37.11
N GLN A 14 26.23 6.01 38.23
CA GLN A 14 25.39 5.69 39.39
C GLN A 14 23.90 5.63 39.01
N LEU A 15 23.39 6.64 38.26
CA LEU A 15 22.02 6.66 37.78
C LEU A 15 21.70 5.48 36.88
N LYS A 16 22.62 5.11 36.00
CA LYS A 16 22.47 3.92 35.11
C LYS A 16 22.46 2.61 35.88
N GLN A 17 23.21 2.52 36.98
CA GLN A 17 23.25 1.35 37.87
C GLN A 17 22.05 1.27 38.84
N GLY A 18 21.22 2.30 38.88
CA GLY A 18 20.08 2.39 39.79
C GLY A 18 20.46 2.79 41.24
N ASP A 19 21.70 3.22 41.48
CA ASP A 19 22.11 3.72 42.79
C ASP A 19 21.66 5.16 42.96
N LEU A 20 20.35 5.32 43.18
CA LEU A 20 19.71 6.64 43.27
C LEU A 20 20.08 7.41 44.53
N ILE A 21 20.52 6.73 45.61
CA ILE A 21 20.93 7.37 46.85
C ILE A 21 22.30 8.04 46.68
N ALA A 22 23.30 7.24 46.24
CA ALA A 22 24.65 7.79 45.99
C ALA A 22 24.65 8.89 44.92
N ALA A 23 23.80 8.73 43.85
CA ALA A 23 23.62 9.76 42.84
C ALA A 23 23.05 11.07 43.45
N ALA A 24 22.04 10.95 44.31
CA ALA A 24 21.46 12.14 45.00
C ALA A 24 22.50 12.90 45.82
N ASP A 25 23.25 12.18 46.66
CA ASP A 25 24.30 12.76 47.50
C ASP A 25 25.36 13.46 46.65
N ALA A 26 25.81 12.83 45.57
CA ALA A 26 26.80 13.40 44.65
C ALA A 26 26.27 14.64 43.90
N ILE A 27 25.01 14.61 43.47
CA ILE A 27 24.33 15.75 42.81
C ILE A 27 24.19 16.94 43.80
N ASP A 28 23.75 16.68 45.03
CA ASP A 28 23.55 17.71 46.01
C ASP A 28 24.89 18.31 46.46
N ALA A 29 25.93 17.50 46.62
CA ALA A 29 27.29 17.99 46.88
C ALA A 29 27.82 18.86 45.72
N TRP A 30 27.57 18.46 44.46
CA TRP A 30 27.99 19.28 43.32
C TRP A 30 27.23 20.61 43.26
N ARG A 31 25.92 20.56 43.45
CA ARG A 31 25.09 21.79 43.48
C ARG A 31 25.40 22.75 44.64
N ALA A 32 25.80 22.19 45.78
CA ALA A 32 26.24 23.02 46.90
C ALA A 32 27.53 23.77 46.57
N ALA A 33 28.44 23.13 45.85
CA ALA A 33 29.69 23.74 45.40
C ALA A 33 29.51 24.71 44.22
N GLU A 34 28.60 24.36 43.29
CA GLU A 34 28.37 25.08 42.03
C GLU A 34 26.86 25.15 41.71
N PRO A 35 26.11 26.05 42.36
CA PRO A 35 24.65 26.11 42.24
C PRO A 35 24.13 26.38 40.82
N ALA A 36 24.94 27.05 39.99
CA ALA A 36 24.59 27.39 38.60
C ALA A 36 25.13 26.41 37.57
N SER A 37 25.75 25.29 37.99
CA SER A 37 26.26 24.27 37.06
C SER A 37 25.11 23.63 36.26
N ALA A 38 25.08 23.88 34.94
CA ALA A 38 24.06 23.31 34.05
C ALA A 38 24.10 21.76 34.00
N ASP A 39 25.31 21.18 34.06
CA ASP A 39 25.49 19.74 34.12
C ASP A 39 24.96 19.13 35.43
N ALA A 40 25.17 19.79 36.58
CA ALA A 40 24.62 19.34 37.86
C ALA A 40 23.10 19.42 37.88
N LEU A 41 22.50 20.45 37.27
CA LEU A 41 21.05 20.59 37.09
C LEU A 41 20.48 19.53 36.15
N ALA A 42 21.19 19.23 35.06
CA ALA A 42 20.82 18.13 34.14
C ALA A 42 20.83 16.77 34.85
N CYS A 43 21.87 16.48 35.66
CA CYS A 43 21.93 15.27 36.49
C CYS A 43 20.76 15.19 37.49
N ARG A 44 20.40 16.32 38.12
CA ARG A 44 19.25 16.38 39.02
C ARG A 44 17.94 16.09 38.30
N ALA A 45 17.75 16.68 37.12
CA ALA A 45 16.56 16.41 36.30
C ALA A 45 16.47 14.94 35.90
N HIS A 46 17.59 14.33 35.49
CA HIS A 46 17.67 12.89 35.21
C HIS A 46 17.24 12.05 36.42
N TRP A 47 17.81 12.35 37.62
CA TRP A 47 17.45 11.68 38.86
C TRP A 47 15.97 11.82 39.20
N LEU A 48 15.40 13.03 39.10
CA LEU A 48 13.99 13.31 39.35
C LEU A 48 13.09 12.55 38.35
N ARG A 49 13.49 12.48 37.07
CA ARG A 49 12.78 11.72 36.04
C ARG A 49 12.74 10.24 36.38
N LEU A 50 13.83 9.65 36.85
CA LEU A 50 13.89 8.24 37.29
C LEU A 50 12.97 7.97 38.49
N LEU A 51 12.73 8.97 39.34
CA LEU A 51 11.77 8.92 40.45
C LEU A 51 10.33 9.19 40.04
N GLY A 52 10.04 9.45 38.75
CA GLY A 52 8.71 9.81 38.27
C GLY A 52 8.25 11.23 38.62
N ARG A 53 9.16 12.09 39.12
CA ARG A 53 8.88 13.50 39.54
C ARG A 53 9.07 14.43 38.35
N PHE A 54 8.23 14.29 37.30
CA PHE A 54 8.43 14.92 36.01
C PHE A 54 8.36 16.48 36.06
N ASP A 55 7.42 17.05 36.82
CA ASP A 55 7.26 18.50 36.93
C ASP A 55 8.48 19.14 37.60
N GLU A 56 9.01 18.50 38.63
CA GLU A 56 10.20 18.96 39.31
C GLU A 56 11.46 18.78 38.44
N ALA A 57 11.51 17.72 37.65
CA ALA A 57 12.59 17.53 36.68
C ALA A 57 12.57 18.66 35.63
N ALA A 58 11.39 19.00 35.10
CA ALA A 58 11.25 20.10 34.15
C ALA A 58 11.66 21.44 34.77
N ALA A 59 11.20 21.73 35.99
CA ALA A 59 11.59 22.96 36.70
C ALA A 59 13.11 23.06 36.96
N ALA A 60 13.76 21.93 37.27
CA ALA A 60 15.21 21.87 37.47
C ALA A 60 16.02 22.16 36.20
N LEU A 61 15.44 21.91 35.01
CA LEU A 61 16.08 22.14 33.71
C LEU A 61 16.03 23.60 33.25
N GLU A 62 15.06 24.41 33.67
CA GLU A 62 14.87 25.76 33.15
C GLU A 62 16.15 26.65 33.23
N PRO A 63 16.90 26.70 34.36
CA PRO A 63 18.15 27.44 34.39
C PRO A 63 19.25 26.82 33.51
N ALA A 64 19.28 25.49 33.38
CA ALA A 64 20.28 24.79 32.57
C ALA A 64 20.05 24.97 31.07
N LEU A 65 18.81 25.08 30.65
CA LEU A 65 18.43 25.33 29.24
C LEU A 65 18.76 26.76 28.81
N ALA A 66 18.75 27.73 29.78
CA ALA A 66 19.10 29.11 29.54
C ALA A 66 20.63 29.36 29.63
N ALA A 67 21.43 28.35 29.94
CA ALA A 67 22.88 28.48 30.11
C ALA A 67 23.60 28.86 28.81
N THR A 68 24.70 29.61 28.97
CA THR A 68 25.60 29.97 27.88
C THR A 68 27.04 29.60 28.32
N PRO A 69 27.70 28.68 27.61
CA PRO A 69 27.24 27.92 26.41
C PRO A 69 26.09 26.96 26.70
N PRO A 70 25.32 26.53 25.65
CA PRO A 70 24.22 25.61 25.84
C PRO A 70 24.67 24.25 26.41
N CYS A 71 23.92 23.71 27.36
CA CYS A 71 24.19 22.41 27.97
C CYS A 71 23.50 21.29 27.20
N ALA A 72 24.23 20.48 26.47
CA ALA A 72 23.71 19.38 25.68
C ALA A 72 22.94 18.33 26.51
N ALA A 73 23.47 18.02 27.72
CA ALA A 73 22.82 17.07 28.63
C ALA A 73 21.45 17.56 29.12
N ALA A 74 21.30 18.89 29.36
CA ALA A 74 20.03 19.49 29.78
C ALA A 74 18.99 19.40 28.66
N TRP A 75 19.38 19.66 27.40
CA TRP A 75 18.50 19.52 26.24
C TRP A 75 18.10 18.06 25.99
N ALA A 76 19.03 17.10 26.16
CA ALA A 76 18.72 15.69 26.06
C ALA A 76 17.71 15.21 27.13
N GLU A 77 17.86 15.67 28.39
CA GLU A 77 16.87 15.36 29.45
C GLU A 77 15.51 16.05 29.17
N ARG A 78 15.50 17.26 28.63
CA ARG A 78 14.26 17.91 28.17
C ARG A 78 13.56 17.07 27.10
N ALA A 79 14.31 16.56 26.12
CA ALA A 79 13.77 15.69 25.07
C ALA A 79 13.13 14.41 25.65
N ARG A 80 13.76 13.80 26.66
CA ARG A 80 13.22 12.61 27.35
C ARG A 80 11.93 12.92 28.10
N LEU A 81 11.83 14.07 28.76
CA LEU A 81 10.60 14.51 29.43
C LEU A 81 9.48 14.79 28.42
N ASP A 82 9.77 15.50 27.32
CA ASP A 82 8.79 15.79 26.28
C ASP A 82 8.30 14.49 25.60
N ARG A 83 9.19 13.49 25.43
CA ARG A 83 8.82 12.15 24.93
C ARG A 83 7.87 11.43 25.88
N LEU A 84 8.14 11.45 27.19
CA LEU A 84 7.27 10.85 28.20
C LEU A 84 5.89 11.54 28.27
N ALA A 85 5.84 12.85 28.00
CA ALA A 85 4.62 13.63 27.90
C ALA A 85 3.87 13.43 26.55
N GLY A 86 4.36 12.57 25.65
CA GLY A 86 3.77 12.36 24.31
C GLY A 86 3.99 13.52 23.33
N GLN A 87 4.87 14.48 23.65
CA GLN A 87 5.13 15.69 22.84
C GLN A 87 6.29 15.44 21.87
N ALA A 88 6.08 14.57 20.90
CA ALA A 88 7.12 14.05 20.02
C ALA A 88 7.87 15.14 19.22
N GLU A 89 7.18 16.18 18.74
CA GLU A 89 7.79 17.28 18.00
C GLU A 89 8.72 18.13 18.90
N ARG A 90 8.32 18.36 20.14
CA ARG A 90 9.16 19.07 21.11
C ARG A 90 10.36 18.24 21.52
N ALA A 91 10.17 16.93 21.71
CA ALA A 91 11.26 16.00 21.97
C ALA A 91 12.28 15.99 20.83
N HIS A 92 11.81 15.96 19.57
CA HIS A 92 12.70 16.09 18.41
C HIS A 92 13.50 17.39 18.42
N ALA A 93 12.84 18.54 18.61
CA ALA A 93 13.50 19.83 18.66
C ALA A 93 14.54 19.93 19.80
N ALA A 94 14.25 19.30 20.94
CA ALA A 94 15.17 19.28 22.08
C ALA A 94 16.39 18.36 21.83
N PHE A 95 16.23 17.18 21.19
CA PHE A 95 17.35 16.35 20.76
C PHE A 95 18.23 17.05 19.72
N ASP A 96 17.63 17.75 18.76
CA ASP A 96 18.37 18.56 17.79
C ASP A 96 19.17 19.69 18.46
N ALA A 97 18.59 20.34 19.46
CA ALA A 97 19.29 21.34 20.26
C ALA A 97 20.45 20.71 21.08
N ALA A 98 20.27 19.53 21.65
CA ALA A 98 21.32 18.80 22.34
C ALA A 98 22.49 18.48 21.38
N HIS A 99 22.20 17.99 20.20
CA HIS A 99 23.21 17.64 19.19
C HIS A 99 23.96 18.88 18.67
N ARG A 100 23.26 20.00 18.47
CA ARG A 100 23.91 21.27 18.11
C ARG A 100 24.80 21.81 19.22
N ALA A 101 24.44 21.59 20.49
CA ALA A 101 25.25 22.02 21.63
C ALA A 101 26.52 21.16 21.79
N ASP A 102 26.47 19.88 21.51
CA ASP A 102 27.63 18.98 21.50
C ASP A 102 27.47 17.91 20.40
N PRO A 103 27.97 18.18 19.17
CA PRO A 103 27.89 17.21 18.06
C PRO A 103 28.70 15.93 18.27
N ALA A 104 29.68 15.92 19.18
CA ALA A 104 30.51 14.77 19.47
C ALA A 104 29.85 13.80 20.47
N ALA A 105 28.85 14.27 21.23
CA ALA A 105 28.17 13.41 22.20
C ALA A 105 27.15 12.48 21.52
N THR A 106 27.23 11.19 21.84
CA THR A 106 26.43 10.12 21.23
C THR A 106 25.33 9.57 22.15
N ALA A 107 25.30 9.98 23.40
CA ALA A 107 24.51 9.37 24.46
C ALA A 107 22.99 9.36 24.23
N TRP A 108 22.47 10.22 23.37
CA TRP A 108 21.04 10.34 23.05
C TRP A 108 20.69 10.03 21.59
N LEU A 109 21.69 9.79 20.71
CA LEU A 109 21.45 9.60 19.28
C LEU A 109 20.53 8.40 18.99
N ALA A 110 20.74 7.29 19.70
CA ALA A 110 19.88 6.11 19.57
C ALA A 110 18.40 6.43 19.94
N GLU A 111 18.20 7.11 21.06
CA GLU A 111 16.86 7.52 21.53
C GLU A 111 16.19 8.50 20.55
N TRP A 112 16.97 9.38 19.94
CA TRP A 112 16.48 10.31 18.93
C TRP A 112 16.05 9.59 17.64
N ILE A 113 16.86 8.63 17.16
CA ILE A 113 16.53 7.79 16.02
C ILE A 113 15.23 7.01 16.29
N GLU A 114 15.13 6.37 17.47
CA GLU A 114 13.95 5.63 17.91
C GLU A 114 12.69 6.51 18.01
N LEU A 115 12.82 7.79 18.32
CA LEU A 115 11.73 8.77 18.28
C LEU A 115 11.29 9.09 16.85
N LEU A 116 12.23 9.20 15.90
CA LEU A 116 11.95 9.62 14.53
C LEU A 116 11.31 8.50 13.66
N HIS A 117 11.55 7.24 14.00
CA HIS A 117 10.98 6.11 13.26
C HIS A 117 9.44 6.08 13.32
N PRO A 118 8.78 6.10 14.50
CA PRO A 118 7.31 6.16 14.59
C PRO A 118 6.70 7.42 13.97
N LEU A 119 7.47 8.51 13.90
CA LEU A 119 7.05 9.76 13.24
C LEU A 119 7.16 9.68 11.70
N HIS A 120 7.61 8.55 11.16
CA HIS A 120 7.84 8.37 9.71
C HIS A 120 8.75 9.46 9.11
N ARG A 121 9.85 9.80 9.80
CA ARG A 121 10.83 10.80 9.37
C ARG A 121 12.23 10.22 9.11
N PRO A 122 12.36 9.25 8.20
CA PRO A 122 13.66 8.61 7.93
C PRO A 122 14.71 9.59 7.40
N ALA A 123 14.29 10.62 6.65
CA ALA A 123 15.22 11.65 6.16
C ALA A 123 15.90 12.46 7.27
N LEU A 124 15.24 12.65 8.42
CA LEU A 124 15.84 13.28 9.60
C LEU A 124 16.65 12.28 10.43
N ALA A 125 16.23 11.02 10.50
CA ALA A 125 16.92 9.97 11.23
C ALA A 125 18.23 9.53 10.57
N LEU A 126 18.34 9.59 9.26
CA LEU A 126 19.48 9.07 8.51
C LEU A 126 20.82 9.71 8.89
N PRO A 127 21.00 11.04 8.90
CA PRO A 127 22.26 11.66 9.31
C PRO A 127 22.61 11.35 10.78
N VAL A 128 21.61 11.23 11.64
CA VAL A 128 21.82 10.87 13.07
C VAL A 128 22.31 9.43 13.21
N ALA A 129 21.72 8.51 12.44
CA ALA A 129 22.12 7.09 12.43
C ALA A 129 23.53 6.91 11.83
N GLN A 130 23.87 7.67 10.80
CA GLN A 130 25.23 7.68 10.24
C GLN A 130 26.25 8.18 11.26
N ALA A 131 25.98 9.30 11.92
CA ALA A 131 26.84 9.83 12.99
C ALA A 131 27.00 8.81 14.13
N LEU A 132 25.95 8.09 14.53
CA LEU A 132 26.04 7.05 15.55
C LEU A 132 26.97 5.90 15.10
N CYS A 133 26.91 5.47 13.83
CA CYS A 133 27.82 4.45 13.30
C CYS A 133 29.28 4.93 13.21
N GLU A 134 29.52 6.19 12.87
CA GLU A 134 30.87 6.79 12.82
C GLU A 134 31.53 6.80 14.22
N HIS A 135 30.74 7.09 15.27
CA HIS A 135 31.25 7.12 16.64
C HIS A 135 31.33 5.75 17.31
N ALA A 136 30.48 4.81 16.89
CA ALA A 136 30.43 3.46 17.46
C ALA A 136 30.39 2.37 16.36
N PRO A 137 31.46 2.25 15.55
CA PRO A 137 31.48 1.36 14.37
C PRO A 137 31.43 -0.13 14.74
N ASP A 138 31.77 -0.49 15.96
CA ASP A 138 31.76 -1.88 16.47
C ASP A 138 30.49 -2.18 17.30
N SER A 139 29.51 -1.31 17.30
CA SER A 139 28.22 -1.50 17.98
C SER A 139 27.18 -2.08 17.02
N ALA A 140 26.68 -3.28 17.31
CA ALA A 140 25.56 -3.88 16.57
C ALA A 140 24.31 -3.01 16.59
N GLN A 141 24.04 -2.30 17.71
CA GLN A 141 22.92 -1.35 17.83
C GLN A 141 23.02 -0.23 16.79
N SER A 142 24.20 0.35 16.61
CA SER A 142 24.39 1.47 15.67
C SER A 142 24.02 1.03 14.23
N TRP A 143 24.55 -0.10 13.79
CA TRP A 143 24.27 -0.66 12.48
C TRP A 143 22.83 -1.15 12.33
N PHE A 144 22.23 -1.69 13.39
CA PHE A 144 20.82 -2.06 13.40
C PHE A 144 19.92 -0.83 13.19
N LEU A 145 20.16 0.26 13.93
CA LEU A 145 19.39 1.50 13.81
C LEU A 145 19.59 2.16 12.44
N LEU A 146 20.79 2.13 11.88
CA LEU A 146 21.04 2.60 10.51
C LEU A 146 20.27 1.74 9.50
N GLY A 147 20.31 0.41 9.63
CA GLY A 147 19.56 -0.52 8.80
C GLY A 147 18.06 -0.29 8.88
N LEU A 148 17.53 -0.06 10.08
CA LEU A 148 16.12 0.24 10.31
C LEU A 148 15.73 1.58 9.67
N THR A 149 16.59 2.60 9.78
CA THR A 149 16.38 3.91 9.14
C THR A 149 16.32 3.80 7.62
N HIS A 150 17.26 3.07 7.00
CA HIS A 150 17.22 2.81 5.55
C HIS A 150 15.98 2.01 5.15
N HIS A 151 15.56 1.05 6.00
CA HIS A 151 14.36 0.25 5.76
C HIS A 151 13.11 1.13 5.71
N TYR A 152 12.96 2.07 6.67
CA TYR A 152 11.86 3.05 6.67
C TYR A 152 11.96 4.05 5.50
N ALA A 153 13.17 4.32 5.01
CA ALA A 153 13.38 5.15 3.82
C ALA A 153 13.11 4.43 2.48
N GLY A 154 12.85 3.10 2.51
CA GLY A 154 12.67 2.29 1.30
C GLY A 154 13.99 1.92 0.59
N ASP A 155 15.14 2.29 1.14
CA ASP A 155 16.45 1.90 0.63
C ASP A 155 16.82 0.51 1.14
N TYR A 156 16.22 -0.51 0.54
CA TYR A 156 16.37 -1.90 0.96
C TYR A 156 17.78 -2.45 0.77
N ALA A 157 18.55 -1.91 -0.19
CA ALA A 157 19.92 -2.34 -0.42
C ALA A 157 20.85 -1.86 0.72
N ALA A 158 20.77 -0.59 1.09
CA ALA A 158 21.52 -0.05 2.21
C ALA A 158 21.06 -0.65 3.55
N ALA A 159 19.75 -0.89 3.73
CA ALA A 159 19.21 -1.59 4.90
C ALA A 159 19.82 -3.00 5.05
N ALA A 160 19.88 -3.77 3.94
CA ALA A 160 20.50 -5.10 3.96
C ALA A 160 21.97 -5.05 4.36
N ALA A 161 22.74 -4.12 3.82
CA ALA A 161 24.16 -3.96 4.14
C ALA A 161 24.38 -3.64 5.63
N ALA A 162 23.59 -2.71 6.16
CA ALA A 162 23.68 -2.31 7.57
C ALA A 162 23.26 -3.45 8.53
N TYR A 163 22.17 -4.17 8.23
CA TYR A 163 21.77 -5.34 9.02
C TYR A 163 22.78 -6.47 8.95
N CYS A 164 23.40 -6.73 7.79
CA CYS A 164 24.48 -7.72 7.70
C CYS A 164 25.69 -7.33 8.55
N ARG A 165 26.00 -6.03 8.66
CA ARG A 165 27.06 -5.57 9.55
C ARG A 165 26.69 -5.76 11.03
N ALA A 166 25.44 -5.46 11.41
CA ALA A 166 24.94 -5.72 12.76
C ALA A 166 24.98 -7.21 13.10
N ASP A 167 24.60 -8.09 12.17
CA ASP A 167 24.64 -9.55 12.33
C ASP A 167 26.07 -10.08 12.51
N ALA A 168 27.03 -9.53 11.77
CA ALA A 168 28.44 -9.89 11.91
C ALA A 168 29.03 -9.46 13.26
N LEU A 169 28.52 -8.41 13.89
CA LEU A 169 28.95 -7.91 15.20
C LEU A 169 28.26 -8.64 16.35
N ASP A 170 26.97 -8.87 16.25
CA ASP A 170 26.18 -9.61 17.22
C ASP A 170 25.02 -10.36 16.54
N PRO A 171 25.19 -11.65 16.19
CA PRO A 171 24.14 -12.47 15.59
C PRO A 171 22.92 -12.69 16.49
N ALA A 172 23.04 -12.41 17.78
CA ALA A 172 21.95 -12.52 18.76
C ALA A 172 21.28 -11.17 19.07
N TYR A 173 21.66 -10.09 18.37
CA TYR A 173 21.09 -8.77 18.61
C TYR A 173 19.56 -8.80 18.51
N PRO A 174 18.85 -8.27 19.51
CA PRO A 174 17.38 -8.31 19.55
C PRO A 174 16.75 -7.73 18.29
N MET A 175 15.66 -8.33 17.83
CA MET A 175 14.88 -7.90 16.66
C MET A 175 15.60 -7.98 15.29
N LEU A 176 16.92 -8.23 15.23
CA LEU A 176 17.66 -8.23 13.96
C LEU A 176 17.09 -9.25 12.97
N ARG A 177 16.88 -10.50 13.40
CA ARG A 177 16.31 -11.57 12.55
C ARG A 177 14.89 -11.23 12.08
N ASN A 178 14.09 -10.58 12.92
CA ASN A 178 12.74 -10.13 12.55
C ASN A 178 12.77 -9.07 11.44
N ASN A 179 13.67 -8.08 11.57
CA ASN A 179 13.81 -7.02 10.57
C ASN A 179 14.43 -7.55 9.27
N LEU A 180 15.39 -8.45 9.35
CA LEU A 180 15.93 -9.17 8.18
C LEU A 180 14.85 -10.01 7.49
N ALA A 181 13.99 -10.72 8.24
CA ALA A 181 12.87 -11.47 7.67
C ALA A 181 11.90 -10.56 6.93
N ALA A 182 11.53 -9.42 7.53
CA ALA A 182 10.67 -8.42 6.90
C ALA A 182 11.30 -7.84 5.62
N LEU A 183 12.59 -7.50 5.67
CA LEU A 183 13.33 -6.99 4.52
C LEU A 183 13.41 -8.01 3.38
N ARG A 184 13.72 -9.29 3.68
CA ARG A 184 13.76 -10.37 2.69
C ARG A 184 12.38 -10.61 2.05
N TYR A 185 11.33 -10.53 2.85
CA TYR A 185 9.97 -10.59 2.32
C TYR A 185 9.68 -9.43 1.35
N GLN A 186 10.03 -8.20 1.71
CA GLN A 186 9.79 -7.01 0.88
C GLN A 186 10.60 -7.02 -0.42
N THR A 187 11.79 -7.60 -0.39
CA THR A 187 12.67 -7.76 -1.57
C THR A 187 12.38 -9.02 -2.40
N GLY A 188 11.32 -9.78 -2.06
CA GLY A 188 10.91 -10.97 -2.79
C GLY A 188 11.70 -12.24 -2.49
N MET A 189 12.66 -12.19 -1.56
CA MET A 189 13.45 -13.35 -1.13
C MET A 189 12.68 -14.20 -0.09
N THR A 190 11.51 -14.69 -0.51
CA THR A 190 10.49 -15.25 0.40
C THR A 190 10.98 -16.48 1.17
N ALA A 191 11.78 -17.36 0.55
CA ALA A 191 12.30 -18.54 1.23
C ALA A 191 13.29 -18.17 2.35
N GLU A 192 14.13 -17.16 2.13
CA GLU A 192 15.04 -16.63 3.15
C GLU A 192 14.25 -15.93 4.28
N ALA A 193 13.21 -15.16 3.91
CA ALA A 193 12.33 -14.54 4.88
C ALA A 193 11.70 -15.57 5.82
N LEU A 194 11.21 -16.69 5.29
CA LEU A 194 10.64 -17.78 6.07
C LEU A 194 11.70 -18.39 7.01
N ALA A 195 12.88 -18.72 6.49
CA ALA A 195 13.95 -19.33 7.30
C ALA A 195 14.37 -18.43 8.47
N LEU A 196 14.46 -17.11 8.24
CA LEU A 196 14.79 -16.12 9.28
C LEU A 196 13.65 -15.98 10.31
N ALA A 197 12.38 -15.96 9.87
CA ALA A 197 11.24 -15.90 10.77
C ALA A 197 11.16 -17.17 11.65
N GLU A 198 11.36 -18.35 11.07
CA GLU A 198 11.41 -19.60 11.83
C GLU A 198 12.61 -19.67 12.80
N ALA A 199 13.75 -19.10 12.42
CA ALA A 199 14.90 -19.00 13.33
C ALA A 199 14.61 -18.04 14.50
N ALA A 200 13.91 -16.93 14.25
CA ALA A 200 13.45 -16.02 15.30
C ALA A 200 12.45 -16.71 16.26
N ILE A 201 11.49 -17.48 15.73
CA ILE A 201 10.51 -18.26 16.52
C ILE A 201 11.23 -19.33 17.38
N ARG A 202 12.26 -19.99 16.84
CA ARG A 202 13.03 -20.97 17.62
C ARG A 202 13.79 -20.33 18.79
N ALA A 203 14.31 -19.11 18.59
CA ALA A 203 14.99 -18.36 19.65
C ALA A 203 14.01 -17.80 20.69
N GLU A 204 12.89 -17.27 20.23
CA GLU A 204 11.87 -16.61 21.02
C GLU A 204 10.47 -17.08 20.60
N PRO A 205 9.96 -18.22 21.15
CA PRO A 205 8.66 -18.80 20.73
C PRO A 205 7.46 -17.88 20.95
N ASP A 206 7.56 -16.90 21.83
CA ASP A 206 6.50 -15.94 22.17
C ASP A 206 6.67 -14.60 21.42
N ASN A 207 7.57 -14.53 20.43
CA ASN A 207 7.77 -13.35 19.61
C ASN A 207 6.66 -13.21 18.56
N GLN A 208 5.69 -12.36 18.84
CA GLN A 208 4.52 -12.10 17.97
C GLN A 208 4.92 -11.67 16.56
N MET A 209 5.94 -10.80 16.44
CA MET A 209 6.39 -10.29 15.14
C MET A 209 7.00 -11.39 14.27
N ALA A 210 7.74 -12.31 14.87
CA ALA A 210 8.29 -13.46 14.16
C ALA A 210 7.18 -14.33 13.57
N TRP A 211 6.12 -14.58 14.31
CA TRP A 211 4.95 -15.31 13.83
C TRP A 211 4.20 -14.55 12.71
N CYS A 212 4.10 -13.21 12.79
CA CYS A 212 3.54 -12.40 11.70
C CYS A 212 4.39 -12.50 10.43
N ASN A 213 5.72 -12.39 10.54
CA ASN A 213 6.63 -12.53 9.41
C ASN A 213 6.55 -13.92 8.79
N CYS A 214 6.44 -14.96 9.62
CA CYS A 214 6.23 -16.34 9.19
C CYS A 214 4.92 -16.48 8.39
N SER A 215 3.82 -15.90 8.88
CA SER A 215 2.53 -15.87 8.19
C SER A 215 2.63 -15.19 6.82
N ASN A 216 3.25 -14.01 6.75
CA ASN A 216 3.44 -13.28 5.50
C ASN A 216 4.32 -14.06 4.50
N ALA A 217 5.38 -14.71 4.97
CA ALA A 217 6.24 -15.54 4.14
C ALA A 217 5.50 -16.77 3.59
N TRP A 218 4.68 -17.46 4.40
CA TRP A 218 3.84 -18.57 3.93
C TRP A 218 2.80 -18.13 2.90
N LEU A 219 2.18 -16.95 3.06
CA LEU A 219 1.28 -16.38 2.04
C LEU A 219 2.01 -16.14 0.72
N ALA A 220 3.20 -15.56 0.76
CA ALA A 220 3.99 -15.35 -0.45
C ALA A 220 4.44 -16.65 -1.12
N LEU A 221 4.69 -17.71 -0.32
CA LEU A 221 4.93 -19.08 -0.80
C LEU A 221 3.66 -19.80 -1.25
N ARG A 222 2.50 -19.14 -1.20
CA ARG A 222 1.21 -19.68 -1.64
C ARG A 222 0.69 -20.83 -0.77
N GLU A 223 0.99 -20.78 0.52
CA GLU A 223 0.58 -21.75 1.55
C GLU A 223 -0.35 -21.10 2.58
N PRO A 224 -1.58 -20.68 2.18
CA PRO A 224 -2.47 -19.89 3.05
C PRO A 224 -2.91 -20.63 4.32
N ALA A 225 -2.98 -21.96 4.29
CA ALA A 225 -3.32 -22.74 5.48
C ALA A 225 -2.21 -22.64 6.55
N ARG A 226 -0.94 -22.73 6.14
CA ARG A 226 0.21 -22.56 7.04
C ARG A 226 0.31 -21.11 7.53
N ALA A 227 0.04 -20.15 6.65
CA ALA A 227 -0.02 -18.73 7.00
C ALA A 227 -1.07 -18.47 8.08
N LEU A 228 -2.26 -19.09 7.97
CA LEU A 228 -3.32 -18.94 8.97
C LEU A 228 -2.86 -19.47 10.34
N ILE A 229 -2.24 -20.64 10.39
CA ILE A 229 -1.73 -21.22 11.66
C ILE A 229 -0.74 -20.25 12.33
N ALA A 230 0.19 -19.68 11.56
CA ALA A 230 1.15 -18.71 12.08
C ALA A 230 0.47 -17.42 12.54
N GLY A 231 -0.49 -16.89 11.76
CA GLY A 231 -1.27 -15.71 12.12
C GLY A 231 -2.13 -15.92 13.37
N GLU A 232 -2.76 -17.07 13.53
CA GLU A 232 -3.53 -17.43 14.74
C GLU A 232 -2.62 -17.53 15.96
N ARG A 233 -1.40 -18.08 15.82
CA ARG A 233 -0.43 -18.10 16.92
C ARG A 233 0.01 -16.68 17.30
N ALA A 234 0.28 -15.81 16.34
CA ALA A 234 0.58 -14.40 16.60
C ALA A 234 -0.55 -13.69 17.38
N CYS A 235 -1.81 -13.92 16.97
CA CYS A 235 -2.99 -13.39 17.66
C CYS A 235 -3.16 -13.95 19.08
N ALA A 236 -2.84 -15.23 19.31
CA ALA A 236 -2.93 -15.84 20.64
C ALA A 236 -1.89 -15.23 21.60
N LEU A 237 -0.71 -14.87 21.10
CA LEU A 237 0.34 -14.21 21.89
C LEU A 237 0.01 -12.74 22.18
N GLY A 238 -0.66 -12.06 21.26
CA GLY A 238 -1.07 -10.66 21.41
C GLY A 238 -2.43 -10.40 20.77
N PRO A 239 -3.53 -10.60 21.50
CA PRO A 239 -4.87 -10.44 20.93
C PRO A 239 -5.14 -9.07 20.32
N ASN A 240 -4.58 -8.00 20.87
CA ASN A 240 -4.72 -6.63 20.41
C ASN A 240 -3.55 -6.15 19.52
N TYR A 241 -2.68 -7.05 19.10
CA TYR A 241 -1.61 -6.69 18.17
C TYR A 241 -2.17 -6.60 16.75
N ALA A 242 -2.36 -5.37 16.26
CA ALA A 242 -3.05 -5.09 15.00
C ALA A 242 -2.41 -5.81 13.80
N ILE A 243 -1.07 -5.90 13.74
CA ILE A 243 -0.34 -6.58 12.66
C ILE A 243 -0.64 -8.08 12.66
N ALA A 244 -0.81 -8.72 13.83
CA ALA A 244 -1.18 -10.14 13.90
C ALA A 244 -2.61 -10.37 13.36
N GLN A 245 -3.56 -9.52 13.72
CA GLN A 245 -4.92 -9.58 13.19
C GLN A 245 -4.95 -9.33 11.67
N LEU A 246 -4.13 -8.43 11.15
CA LEU A 246 -3.97 -8.20 9.72
C LEU A 246 -3.39 -9.43 9.00
N ALA A 247 -2.34 -10.05 9.54
CA ALA A 247 -1.74 -11.27 8.99
C ALA A 247 -2.78 -12.40 8.93
N ARG A 248 -3.55 -12.58 10.01
CA ARG A 248 -4.67 -13.55 10.07
C ARG A 248 -5.74 -13.22 9.01
N ALA A 249 -6.17 -11.96 8.89
CA ALA A 249 -7.15 -11.54 7.90
C ALA A 249 -6.69 -11.84 6.47
N ASN A 250 -5.41 -11.60 6.17
CA ASN A 250 -4.83 -11.86 4.85
C ASN A 250 -4.83 -13.37 4.51
N ALA A 251 -4.51 -14.24 5.47
CA ALA A 251 -4.58 -15.69 5.29
C ALA A 251 -6.03 -16.17 5.08
N LEU A 252 -6.97 -15.66 5.86
CA LEU A 252 -8.40 -15.99 5.79
C LEU A 252 -9.02 -15.59 4.44
N LYS A 253 -8.62 -14.46 3.84
CA LYS A 253 -9.05 -14.04 2.49
C LYS A 253 -8.68 -15.08 1.42
N GLU A 254 -7.44 -15.58 1.44
CA GLU A 254 -6.99 -16.59 0.48
C GLU A 254 -7.70 -17.95 0.67
N LEU A 255 -8.21 -18.22 1.88
CA LEU A 255 -9.01 -19.40 2.20
C LEU A 255 -10.52 -19.19 2.03
N GLN A 256 -10.94 -18.04 1.51
CA GLN A 256 -12.35 -17.65 1.32
C GLN A 256 -13.18 -17.67 2.62
N ARG A 257 -12.53 -17.57 3.78
CA ARG A 257 -13.20 -17.46 5.09
C ARG A 257 -13.57 -15.99 5.34
N TRP A 258 -14.51 -15.49 4.54
CA TRP A 258 -14.84 -14.07 4.43
C TRP A 258 -15.33 -13.42 5.74
N PRO A 259 -16.30 -14.02 6.49
CA PRO A 259 -16.75 -13.44 7.75
C PRO A 259 -15.61 -13.30 8.76
N ASP A 260 -14.76 -14.34 8.85
CA ASP A 260 -13.62 -14.34 9.77
C ASP A 260 -12.56 -13.30 9.35
N ALA A 261 -12.33 -13.15 8.03
CA ALA A 261 -11.40 -12.15 7.50
C ALA A 261 -11.85 -10.72 7.80
N LEU A 262 -13.15 -10.43 7.61
CA LEU A 262 -13.75 -9.14 7.93
C LEU A 262 -13.66 -8.84 9.43
N ALA A 263 -13.98 -9.82 10.28
CA ALA A 263 -13.89 -9.69 11.73
C ALA A 263 -12.45 -9.41 12.19
N ALA A 264 -11.46 -10.11 11.62
CA ALA A 264 -10.05 -9.91 11.94
C ALA A 264 -9.56 -8.52 11.48
N ALA A 265 -9.90 -8.07 10.27
CA ALA A 265 -9.54 -6.72 9.79
C ALA A 265 -10.21 -5.62 10.62
N ALA A 266 -11.47 -5.80 11.01
CA ALA A 266 -12.15 -4.87 11.90
C ALA A 266 -11.51 -4.83 13.31
N HIS A 267 -11.01 -5.96 13.80
CA HIS A 267 -10.25 -6.01 15.05
C HIS A 267 -8.91 -5.28 14.91
N ALA A 268 -8.17 -5.52 13.81
CA ALA A 268 -6.92 -4.82 13.53
C ALA A 268 -7.10 -3.29 13.57
N HIS A 269 -8.14 -2.79 12.87
CA HIS A 269 -8.44 -1.36 12.84
C HIS A 269 -8.85 -0.81 14.22
N ARG A 270 -9.64 -1.54 15.00
CA ARG A 270 -9.97 -1.10 16.38
C ARG A 270 -8.75 -1.05 17.31
N SER A 271 -7.78 -1.94 17.10
CA SER A 271 -6.54 -1.99 17.88
C SER A 271 -5.54 -0.88 17.50
N ALA A 272 -5.61 -0.39 16.25
CA ALA A 272 -4.79 0.72 15.74
C ALA A 272 -5.65 1.61 14.81
N PRO A 273 -6.55 2.44 15.37
CA PRO A 273 -7.54 3.19 14.59
C PRO A 273 -6.92 4.26 13.70
N ASP A 274 -5.76 4.81 14.08
CA ASP A 274 -5.05 5.85 13.34
C ASP A 274 -4.07 5.27 12.28
N ASP A 275 -3.91 3.93 12.23
CA ASP A 275 -3.05 3.28 11.24
C ASP A 275 -3.79 3.16 9.90
N PRO A 276 -3.33 3.87 8.85
CA PRO A 276 -3.99 3.86 7.55
C PRO A 276 -3.95 2.49 6.86
N VAL A 277 -2.98 1.62 7.18
CA VAL A 277 -2.89 0.26 6.63
C VAL A 277 -4.02 -0.60 7.16
N MET A 278 -4.34 -0.50 8.45
CA MET A 278 -5.45 -1.22 9.07
C MET A 278 -6.79 -0.73 8.54
N GLN A 279 -6.96 0.58 8.43
CA GLN A 279 -8.16 1.19 7.87
C GLN A 279 -8.36 0.80 6.39
N TRP A 280 -7.29 0.86 5.57
CA TRP A 280 -7.33 0.43 4.17
C TRP A 280 -7.68 -1.06 4.01
N SER A 281 -7.08 -1.93 4.83
CA SER A 281 -7.38 -3.37 4.80
C SER A 281 -8.84 -3.66 5.11
N LEU A 282 -9.41 -2.96 6.09
CA LEU A 282 -10.83 -3.05 6.42
C LEU A 282 -11.71 -2.54 5.28
N ALA A 283 -11.36 -1.40 4.66
CA ALA A 283 -12.09 -0.83 3.53
C ALA A 283 -12.26 -1.83 2.39
N MET A 284 -11.18 -2.53 2.02
CA MET A 284 -11.21 -3.52 0.94
C MET A 284 -12.18 -4.66 1.21
N LEU A 285 -12.27 -5.13 2.45
CA LEU A 285 -13.22 -6.17 2.85
C LEU A 285 -14.65 -5.65 2.94
N GLN A 286 -14.86 -4.43 3.45
CA GLN A 286 -16.18 -3.80 3.49
C GLN A 286 -16.75 -3.61 2.07
N LEU A 287 -15.96 -3.06 1.14
CA LEU A 287 -16.37 -2.90 -0.25
C LEU A 287 -16.63 -4.25 -0.93
N LEU A 288 -15.79 -5.25 -0.66
CA LEU A 288 -15.97 -6.61 -1.19
C LEU A 288 -17.29 -7.24 -0.73
N HIS A 289 -17.73 -6.95 0.50
CA HIS A 289 -19.00 -7.44 1.06
C HIS A 289 -20.21 -6.56 0.72
N GLY A 290 -20.00 -5.44 0.02
CA GLY A 290 -21.08 -4.50 -0.35
C GLY A 290 -21.44 -3.50 0.75
N ASP A 291 -20.69 -3.44 1.85
CA ASP A 291 -20.81 -2.37 2.84
C ASP A 291 -20.13 -1.09 2.31
N TYR A 292 -20.76 -0.47 1.31
CA TYR A 292 -20.23 0.70 0.66
C TYR A 292 -20.27 1.95 1.54
N ALA A 293 -21.20 2.03 2.48
CA ALA A 293 -21.32 3.18 3.38
C ALA A 293 -20.05 3.36 4.23
N ASN A 294 -19.60 2.29 4.89
CA ASN A 294 -18.37 2.31 5.68
C ASN A 294 -17.12 2.14 4.80
N GLY A 295 -17.23 1.32 3.77
CA GLY A 295 -16.13 1.01 2.85
C GLY A 295 -15.57 2.25 2.14
N TRP A 296 -16.41 3.15 1.62
CA TRP A 296 -15.95 4.38 0.98
C TRP A 296 -15.29 5.35 1.96
N ALA A 297 -15.82 5.47 3.17
CA ALA A 297 -15.21 6.31 4.19
C ALA A 297 -13.79 5.82 4.54
N ASN A 298 -13.64 4.51 4.76
CA ASN A 298 -12.35 3.90 5.06
C ASN A 298 -11.42 3.85 3.83
N HIS A 299 -11.95 3.86 2.60
CA HIS A 299 -11.18 3.89 1.35
C HIS A 299 -10.32 5.14 1.20
N GLU A 300 -10.67 6.24 1.86
CA GLU A 300 -9.84 7.45 1.86
C GLU A 300 -8.47 7.25 2.53
N ALA A 301 -8.29 6.20 3.35
CA ALA A 301 -6.99 5.81 3.88
C ALA A 301 -6.00 5.28 2.83
N ARG A 302 -6.45 5.02 1.57
CA ARG A 302 -5.61 4.46 0.50
C ARG A 302 -4.31 5.22 0.24
N TRP A 303 -4.30 6.52 0.49
CA TRP A 303 -3.15 7.39 0.25
C TRP A 303 -1.91 7.03 1.06
N ASN A 304 -2.12 6.58 2.29
CA ASN A 304 -1.04 6.20 3.21
C ASN A 304 -1.09 4.70 3.59
N GLY A 305 -2.21 4.04 3.31
CA GLY A 305 -2.42 2.63 3.64
C GLY A 305 -2.17 1.66 2.48
N SER A 306 -2.22 2.15 1.22
CA SER A 306 -1.94 1.33 0.04
C SER A 306 -0.47 1.46 -0.37
N ARG A 307 0.22 0.33 -0.56
CA ARG A 307 1.59 0.33 -1.11
C ARG A 307 1.68 0.90 -2.53
N GLU A 308 0.58 0.88 -3.28
CA GLU A 308 0.54 1.35 -4.67
C GLU A 308 0.49 2.88 -4.76
N LEU A 309 -0.01 3.55 -3.73
CA LEU A 309 -0.20 5.00 -3.69
C LEU A 309 0.70 5.71 -2.69
N GLY A 310 1.21 5.04 -1.66
CA GLY A 310 1.95 5.65 -0.56
C GLY A 310 3.17 6.48 -1.00
N ASP A 311 3.84 6.06 -2.08
CA ASP A 311 5.03 6.74 -2.63
C ASP A 311 4.70 7.73 -3.76
N ARG A 312 3.43 7.86 -4.13
CA ARG A 312 3.05 8.76 -5.22
C ARG A 312 2.79 10.18 -4.68
N PRO A 313 3.47 11.20 -5.22
CA PRO A 313 3.19 12.57 -4.84
C PRO A 313 1.74 12.90 -5.22
N ARG A 314 1.01 13.51 -4.31
CA ARG A 314 -0.28 14.12 -4.64
C ARG A 314 -0.04 15.21 -5.67
N PRO A 315 -0.87 15.33 -6.71
CA PRO A 315 -0.57 16.21 -7.84
C PRO A 315 -0.58 17.70 -7.49
N SER A 316 -0.99 18.06 -6.28
CA SER A 316 -1.13 19.46 -5.91
C SER A 316 -1.21 19.67 -4.40
N PRO A 317 -0.65 20.78 -3.89
CA PRO A 317 -0.90 21.27 -2.54
C PRO A 317 -2.33 21.84 -2.36
N GLN A 318 -3.10 22.05 -3.46
CA GLN A 318 -4.48 22.52 -3.36
C GLN A 318 -5.35 21.54 -2.58
N GLN A 319 -6.39 22.10 -1.95
CA GLN A 319 -7.28 21.33 -1.10
C GLN A 319 -8.11 20.31 -1.91
N GLN A 320 -8.15 19.08 -1.46
CA GLN A 320 -9.10 18.10 -1.98
C GLN A 320 -10.53 18.56 -1.67
N TRP A 321 -11.38 18.63 -2.70
CA TRP A 321 -12.79 18.94 -2.56
C TRP A 321 -13.54 17.85 -1.79
N ARG A 322 -14.30 18.27 -0.79
CA ARG A 322 -15.11 17.40 0.06
C ARG A 322 -16.59 17.77 0.08
N GLY A 323 -17.03 18.58 -0.91
CA GLY A 323 -18.41 19.04 -1.00
C GLY A 323 -18.59 20.53 -0.70
N GLU A 324 -17.51 21.30 -0.50
CA GLU A 324 -17.55 22.75 -0.28
C GLU A 324 -18.13 23.48 -1.50
N PRO A 325 -18.70 24.70 -1.32
CA PRO A 325 -19.22 25.50 -2.43
C PRO A 325 -18.17 25.79 -3.50
N LEU A 326 -18.52 25.58 -4.77
CA LEU A 326 -17.62 25.73 -5.92
C LEU A 326 -17.93 26.94 -6.82
N ALA A 327 -18.87 27.82 -6.46
CA ALA A 327 -19.24 28.95 -7.28
C ALA A 327 -18.03 29.82 -7.67
N GLY A 328 -17.81 30.04 -8.97
CA GLY A 328 -16.72 30.81 -9.53
C GLY A 328 -15.34 30.11 -9.45
N LYS A 329 -15.27 28.84 -9.05
CA LYS A 329 -14.04 28.07 -8.90
C LYS A 329 -13.84 27.04 -10.02
N THR A 330 -12.64 26.55 -10.15
CA THR A 330 -12.29 25.43 -11.04
C THR A 330 -12.02 24.18 -10.21
N LEU A 331 -12.72 23.08 -10.51
CA LEU A 331 -12.51 21.76 -9.94
C LEU A 331 -11.73 20.88 -10.92
N MET A 332 -10.61 20.32 -10.49
CA MET A 332 -9.88 19.32 -11.26
C MET A 332 -10.20 17.90 -10.77
N LEU A 333 -10.82 17.10 -11.63
CA LEU A 333 -10.94 15.66 -11.47
C LEU A 333 -9.68 14.99 -12.02
N TRP A 334 -9.20 13.91 -11.39
CA TRP A 334 -8.02 13.22 -11.90
C TRP A 334 -7.96 11.74 -11.52
N GLY A 335 -7.35 10.92 -12.41
CA GLY A 335 -7.12 9.50 -12.19
C GLY A 335 -5.86 9.27 -11.37
N GLU A 336 -5.96 8.49 -10.31
CA GLU A 336 -4.93 8.33 -9.28
C GLU A 336 -4.18 7.00 -9.33
N GLN A 337 -4.86 5.91 -9.67
CA GLN A 337 -4.33 4.54 -9.63
C GLN A 337 -3.91 4.06 -11.03
N GLY A 338 -4.35 2.85 -11.42
CA GLY A 338 -4.07 2.28 -12.72
C GLY A 338 -5.13 2.60 -13.78
N PHE A 339 -4.90 2.13 -15.00
CA PHE A 339 -5.87 2.26 -16.09
C PHE A 339 -7.22 1.61 -15.77
N GLY A 340 -7.23 0.49 -15.04
CA GLY A 340 -8.46 -0.19 -14.63
C GLY A 340 -9.34 0.69 -13.76
N ASP A 341 -8.74 1.32 -12.74
CA ASP A 341 -9.44 2.21 -11.82
C ASP A 341 -9.89 3.49 -12.54
N ALA A 342 -9.04 4.06 -13.40
CA ALA A 342 -9.39 5.22 -14.20
C ALA A 342 -10.59 4.91 -15.12
N LEU A 343 -10.61 3.76 -15.78
CA LEU A 343 -11.75 3.31 -16.57
C LEU A 343 -12.99 3.13 -15.70
N GLN A 344 -12.87 2.47 -14.54
CA GLN A 344 -13.99 2.20 -13.65
C GLN A 344 -14.64 3.48 -13.11
N PHE A 345 -13.83 4.40 -12.58
CA PHE A 345 -14.32 5.60 -11.90
C PHE A 345 -14.65 6.75 -12.84
N ALA A 346 -14.22 6.72 -14.11
CA ALA A 346 -14.56 7.75 -15.10
C ALA A 346 -16.08 7.96 -15.28
N ARG A 347 -16.90 6.94 -14.96
CA ARG A 347 -18.37 7.05 -14.99
C ARG A 347 -18.94 8.13 -14.10
N PHE A 348 -18.21 8.51 -13.04
CA PHE A 348 -18.64 9.56 -12.11
C PHE A 348 -18.28 10.97 -12.59
N ALA A 349 -17.31 11.11 -13.50
CA ALA A 349 -16.83 12.41 -13.95
C ALA A 349 -17.93 13.26 -14.59
N PRO A 350 -18.79 12.75 -15.51
CA PRO A 350 -19.90 13.53 -16.05
C PRO A 350 -20.90 13.99 -14.99
N ILE A 351 -21.21 13.13 -14.00
CA ILE A 351 -22.17 13.42 -12.93
C ILE A 351 -21.66 14.58 -12.06
N ILE A 352 -20.38 14.50 -11.65
CA ILE A 352 -19.76 15.56 -10.85
C ILE A 352 -19.63 16.84 -11.68
N ALA A 353 -19.28 16.75 -12.97
CA ALA A 353 -19.17 17.90 -13.85
C ALA A 353 -20.50 18.63 -13.97
N GLU A 354 -21.60 17.91 -14.15
CA GLU A 354 -22.93 18.51 -14.18
C GLU A 354 -23.31 19.18 -12.85
N GLN A 355 -23.06 18.53 -11.72
CA GLN A 355 -23.36 19.09 -10.40
C GLN A 355 -22.53 20.34 -10.13
N ALA A 356 -21.23 20.29 -10.39
CA ALA A 356 -20.30 21.41 -10.18
C ALA A 356 -20.63 22.59 -11.10
N THR A 357 -20.95 22.33 -12.38
CA THR A 357 -21.33 23.39 -13.33
C THR A 357 -22.66 24.06 -12.95
N ARG A 358 -23.65 23.30 -12.47
CA ARG A 358 -24.91 23.88 -11.92
C ARG A 358 -24.64 24.77 -10.70
N ALA A 359 -23.57 24.47 -9.94
CA ALA A 359 -23.10 25.30 -8.82
C ALA A 359 -22.22 26.47 -9.27
N GLY A 360 -22.03 26.71 -10.57
CA GLY A 360 -21.24 27.81 -11.11
C GLY A 360 -19.73 27.55 -11.20
N ALA A 361 -19.30 26.29 -11.18
CA ALA A 361 -17.91 25.91 -11.32
C ALA A 361 -17.52 25.58 -12.76
N GLN A 362 -16.22 25.68 -13.04
CA GLN A 362 -15.61 25.03 -14.21
C GLN A 362 -15.03 23.67 -13.80
N VAL A 363 -15.05 22.70 -14.72
CA VAL A 363 -14.53 21.37 -14.44
C VAL A 363 -13.48 20.96 -15.48
N VAL A 364 -12.36 20.46 -15.00
CA VAL A 364 -11.26 19.87 -15.80
C VAL A 364 -11.11 18.42 -15.38
N PHE A 365 -11.04 17.49 -16.33
CA PHE A 365 -10.72 16.09 -16.04
C PHE A 365 -9.35 15.75 -16.61
N ALA A 366 -8.37 15.61 -15.72
CA ALA A 366 -7.01 15.19 -16.04
C ALA A 366 -6.93 13.65 -16.04
N CYS A 367 -6.76 13.05 -17.21
CA CYS A 367 -6.72 11.60 -17.38
C CYS A 367 -5.37 11.11 -17.91
N PHE A 368 -5.13 9.80 -17.84
CA PHE A 368 -3.96 9.17 -18.45
C PHE A 368 -3.95 9.41 -19.96
N ALA A 369 -2.77 9.71 -20.52
CA ALA A 369 -2.61 9.99 -21.96
C ALA A 369 -3.21 8.89 -22.86
N GLY A 370 -3.04 7.61 -22.50
CA GLY A 370 -3.59 6.49 -23.24
C GLY A 370 -5.11 6.36 -23.22
N LEU A 371 -5.82 7.13 -22.36
CA LEU A 371 -7.29 7.14 -22.25
C LEU A 371 -7.92 8.43 -22.80
N GLU A 372 -7.11 9.47 -23.06
CA GLU A 372 -7.64 10.78 -23.45
C GLU A 372 -8.55 10.74 -24.68
N PRO A 373 -8.17 10.12 -25.84
CA PRO A 373 -9.06 10.09 -27.01
C PRO A 373 -10.38 9.35 -26.75
N LEU A 374 -10.32 8.26 -26.00
CA LEU A 374 -11.49 7.48 -25.62
C LEU A 374 -12.45 8.28 -24.72
N PHE A 375 -11.91 8.99 -23.71
CA PHE A 375 -12.70 9.79 -22.79
C PHE A 375 -13.24 11.05 -23.45
N ALA A 376 -12.42 11.75 -24.26
CA ALA A 376 -12.85 12.94 -25.00
C ALA A 376 -14.07 12.63 -25.90
N ARG A 377 -14.03 11.52 -26.62
CA ARG A 377 -15.16 11.05 -27.43
C ARG A 377 -16.36 10.64 -26.59
N SER A 378 -16.12 9.86 -25.53
CA SER A 378 -17.21 9.29 -24.72
C SER A 378 -17.97 10.33 -23.94
N PHE A 379 -17.31 11.38 -23.51
CA PHE A 379 -17.85 12.44 -22.66
C PHE A 379 -17.99 13.80 -23.36
N ALA A 380 -18.01 13.82 -24.70
CA ALA A 380 -18.08 15.05 -25.50
C ALA A 380 -19.28 15.96 -25.15
N GLY A 381 -20.36 15.40 -24.59
CA GLY A 381 -21.53 16.16 -24.14
C GLY A 381 -21.50 16.61 -22.67
N ALA A 382 -20.50 16.23 -21.89
CA ALA A 382 -20.41 16.61 -20.49
C ALA A 382 -19.76 18.01 -20.33
N PRO A 383 -20.19 18.82 -19.35
CA PRO A 383 -19.68 20.18 -19.15
C PRO A 383 -18.32 20.16 -18.45
N MET A 384 -17.32 19.52 -19.06
CA MET A 384 -15.96 19.45 -18.57
C MET A 384 -14.94 19.47 -19.70
N ARG A 385 -13.76 20.01 -19.43
CA ARG A 385 -12.61 19.94 -20.32
C ARG A 385 -11.77 18.72 -19.95
N ILE A 386 -11.51 17.83 -20.91
CA ILE A 386 -10.60 16.69 -20.73
C ILE A 386 -9.19 17.11 -21.15
N VAL A 387 -8.21 16.76 -20.34
CA VAL A 387 -6.80 17.04 -20.57
C VAL A 387 -5.96 15.83 -20.16
N ARG A 388 -4.77 15.73 -20.72
CA ARG A 388 -3.80 14.72 -20.29
C ARG A 388 -3.15 15.15 -18.97
N HIS A 389 -3.02 14.20 -18.01
CA HIS A 389 -2.37 14.48 -16.73
C HIS A 389 -0.86 14.79 -16.84
N ASP A 390 -0.21 14.30 -17.92
CA ASP A 390 1.20 14.53 -18.26
C ASP A 390 1.41 15.71 -19.23
N ALA A 391 0.39 16.55 -19.43
CA ALA A 391 0.53 17.76 -20.21
C ALA A 391 1.60 18.69 -19.59
N PRO A 392 2.41 19.39 -20.41
CA PRO A 392 3.47 20.28 -19.91
C PRO A 392 2.96 21.35 -18.94
N GLN A 393 1.69 21.76 -19.11
CA GLN A 393 1.02 22.68 -18.21
C GLN A 393 -0.44 22.27 -18.07
N LEU A 394 -0.82 21.95 -16.84
CA LEU A 394 -2.20 21.74 -16.48
C LEU A 394 -2.92 23.08 -16.31
N PRO A 395 -4.24 23.18 -16.63
CA PRO A 395 -5.04 24.35 -16.30
C PRO A 395 -4.97 24.66 -14.80
N ALA A 396 -4.99 25.94 -14.44
CA ALA A 396 -5.11 26.35 -13.06
C ALA A 396 -6.43 25.85 -12.46
N PHE A 397 -6.43 25.46 -11.19
CA PHE A 397 -7.60 24.98 -10.46
C PHE A 397 -7.53 25.37 -8.98
N ASP A 398 -8.70 25.47 -8.36
CA ASP A 398 -8.84 25.85 -6.95
C ASP A 398 -8.93 24.63 -6.03
N HIS A 399 -9.66 23.62 -6.49
CA HIS A 399 -9.83 22.35 -5.78
C HIS A 399 -9.57 21.18 -6.69
N HIS A 400 -9.20 20.04 -6.10
CA HIS A 400 -9.09 18.80 -6.85
C HIS A 400 -9.91 17.68 -6.23
N LEU A 401 -10.29 16.69 -7.05
CA LEU A 401 -10.95 15.46 -6.61
C LEU A 401 -10.32 14.26 -7.34
N PRO A 402 -9.66 13.35 -6.60
CA PRO A 402 -9.33 12.04 -7.13
C PRO A 402 -10.61 11.29 -7.48
N VAL A 403 -10.70 10.68 -8.65
CA VAL A 403 -11.94 10.01 -9.08
C VAL A 403 -12.32 8.82 -8.20
N GLY A 404 -11.36 8.21 -7.50
CA GLY A 404 -11.62 7.16 -6.51
C GLY A 404 -12.33 7.66 -5.24
N SER A 405 -12.37 8.97 -4.97
CA SER A 405 -13.13 9.58 -3.88
C SER A 405 -14.57 9.99 -4.30
N ALA A 406 -14.86 9.96 -5.60
CA ALA A 406 -16.19 10.32 -6.12
C ALA A 406 -17.32 9.45 -5.54
N PRO A 407 -17.17 8.13 -5.36
CA PRO A 407 -18.22 7.31 -4.77
C PRO A 407 -18.63 7.72 -3.36
N LEU A 408 -17.68 8.16 -2.53
CA LEU A 408 -17.97 8.67 -1.19
C LEU A 408 -18.85 9.92 -1.25
N LEU A 409 -18.45 10.90 -2.08
CA LEU A 409 -19.18 12.16 -2.23
C LEU A 409 -20.58 11.98 -2.82
N LEU A 410 -20.74 11.01 -3.72
CA LEU A 410 -22.02 10.71 -4.36
C LEU A 410 -22.88 9.73 -3.55
N GLY A 411 -22.41 9.24 -2.42
CA GLY A 411 -23.12 8.25 -1.60
C GLY A 411 -23.44 6.95 -2.35
N VAL A 412 -22.51 6.49 -3.19
CA VAL A 412 -22.71 5.33 -4.06
C VAL A 412 -22.89 4.06 -3.23
N ARG A 413 -23.95 3.30 -3.54
CA ARG A 413 -24.24 1.97 -3.01
C ARG A 413 -24.30 0.96 -4.16
N PRO A 414 -24.24 -0.36 -3.90
CA PRO A 414 -24.27 -1.37 -4.95
C PRO A 414 -25.48 -1.26 -5.90
N ASP A 415 -26.62 -0.82 -5.39
CA ASP A 415 -27.88 -0.61 -6.13
C ASP A 415 -27.98 0.75 -6.85
N THR A 416 -27.07 1.68 -6.56
CA THR A 416 -27.08 3.04 -7.13
C THR A 416 -25.89 3.32 -8.04
N ILE A 417 -25.10 2.30 -8.41
CA ILE A 417 -23.97 2.49 -9.33
C ILE A 417 -24.49 2.93 -10.69
N PRO A 418 -24.04 4.10 -11.21
CA PRO A 418 -24.55 4.61 -12.47
C PRO A 418 -23.97 3.90 -13.68
N ALA A 419 -24.72 3.91 -14.80
CA ALA A 419 -24.27 3.50 -16.14
C ALA A 419 -23.70 2.06 -16.22
N ALA A 420 -24.32 1.12 -15.52
CA ALA A 420 -23.89 -0.29 -15.54
C ALA A 420 -23.99 -0.93 -16.94
N GLY A 421 -24.81 -0.39 -17.86
CA GLY A 421 -24.98 -0.84 -19.25
C GLY A 421 -23.89 -0.37 -20.22
N GLY A 422 -22.94 0.45 -19.75
CA GLY A 422 -21.86 1.02 -20.57
C GLY A 422 -21.91 2.54 -20.65
N TYR A 423 -20.74 3.19 -20.64
CA TYR A 423 -20.59 4.65 -20.64
C TYR A 423 -19.43 5.14 -21.52
N LEU A 424 -18.63 4.22 -22.06
CA LEU A 424 -17.57 4.54 -23.02
C LEU A 424 -18.00 4.16 -24.43
N ARG A 425 -17.42 4.86 -25.41
CA ARG A 425 -17.73 4.69 -26.83
C ARG A 425 -16.44 4.54 -27.63
N ALA A 426 -16.29 3.38 -28.29
CA ALA A 426 -15.20 3.17 -29.22
C ALA A 426 -15.31 4.11 -30.43
N ASP A 427 -14.19 4.33 -31.13
CA ASP A 427 -14.20 5.04 -32.42
C ASP A 427 -15.00 4.23 -33.45
N PRO A 428 -16.12 4.77 -33.99
CA PRO A 428 -16.97 4.01 -34.90
C PRO A 428 -16.30 3.71 -36.24
N ALA A 429 -15.43 4.59 -36.74
CA ALA A 429 -14.72 4.37 -37.99
C ALA A 429 -13.67 3.27 -37.86
N ARG A 430 -12.88 3.29 -36.78
CA ARG A 430 -11.91 2.22 -36.49
C ARG A 430 -12.60 0.89 -36.19
N ALA A 431 -13.71 0.90 -35.45
CA ALA A 431 -14.50 -0.31 -35.20
C ALA A 431 -15.06 -0.91 -36.48
N ALA A 432 -15.53 -0.08 -37.42
CA ALA A 432 -15.98 -0.52 -38.74
C ALA A 432 -14.83 -1.10 -39.58
N GLN A 433 -13.65 -0.50 -39.56
CA GLN A 433 -12.45 -1.05 -40.21
C GLN A 433 -12.10 -2.45 -39.68
N TRP A 434 -12.10 -2.65 -38.36
CA TRP A 434 -11.91 -3.96 -37.78
C TRP A 434 -13.00 -4.95 -38.15
N ALA A 435 -14.26 -4.48 -38.17
CA ALA A 435 -15.39 -5.31 -38.58
C ALA A 435 -15.27 -5.77 -40.07
N ALA A 436 -14.78 -4.90 -40.95
CA ALA A 436 -14.56 -5.22 -42.35
C ALA A 436 -13.43 -6.24 -42.61
N ARG A 437 -12.47 -6.33 -41.69
CA ARG A 437 -11.38 -7.34 -41.76
C ARG A 437 -11.80 -8.74 -41.31
N ARG A 438 -13.02 -8.89 -40.79
CA ARG A 438 -13.50 -10.18 -40.28
C ARG A 438 -13.81 -11.15 -41.43
N PRO A 439 -13.32 -12.41 -41.37
CA PRO A 439 -13.76 -13.45 -42.27
C PRO A 439 -15.27 -13.68 -42.14
N ALA A 440 -15.96 -13.96 -43.25
CA ALA A 440 -17.38 -14.30 -43.26
C ALA A 440 -17.58 -15.81 -43.00
N ASP A 441 -16.97 -16.32 -41.93
CA ASP A 441 -16.90 -17.76 -41.61
C ASP A 441 -17.89 -18.21 -40.52
N GLY A 442 -18.75 -17.30 -40.02
CA GLY A 442 -19.78 -17.59 -39.01
C GLY A 442 -19.23 -17.85 -37.61
N ARG A 443 -17.91 -17.96 -37.40
CA ARG A 443 -17.34 -18.29 -36.10
C ARG A 443 -17.62 -17.24 -35.04
N LEU A 444 -17.81 -17.69 -33.78
CA LEU A 444 -17.87 -16.86 -32.59
C LEU A 444 -16.48 -16.26 -32.32
N ARG A 445 -16.34 -14.91 -32.31
CA ARG A 445 -15.07 -14.19 -32.08
C ARG A 445 -14.90 -13.85 -30.62
N VAL A 446 -13.90 -14.47 -30.01
CA VAL A 446 -13.66 -14.37 -28.57
C VAL A 446 -12.31 -13.71 -28.32
N GLY A 447 -12.34 -12.53 -27.70
CA GLY A 447 -11.11 -11.85 -27.24
C GLY A 447 -10.59 -12.48 -25.95
N LEU A 448 -9.30 -12.72 -25.87
CA LEU A 448 -8.65 -13.37 -24.73
C LEU A 448 -7.67 -12.46 -24.01
N VAL A 449 -7.74 -12.42 -22.66
CA VAL A 449 -6.72 -11.89 -21.77
C VAL A 449 -6.52 -12.85 -20.61
N TRP A 450 -5.32 -13.42 -20.50
CA TRP A 450 -5.00 -14.46 -19.51
C TRP A 450 -4.09 -13.99 -18.39
N SER A 451 -3.57 -12.74 -18.47
CA SER A 451 -2.65 -12.19 -17.48
C SER A 451 -2.85 -10.68 -17.32
N GLY A 452 -2.57 -10.16 -16.15
CA GLY A 452 -2.50 -8.72 -15.89
C GLY A 452 -1.07 -8.19 -16.00
N SER A 453 -0.83 -6.97 -15.47
CA SER A 453 0.52 -6.41 -15.38
C SER A 453 1.44 -7.35 -14.60
N ARG A 454 2.63 -7.62 -15.16
CA ARG A 454 3.63 -8.51 -14.55
C ARG A 454 4.20 -7.95 -13.24
N THR A 455 4.11 -6.65 -13.03
CA THR A 455 4.56 -5.97 -11.80
C THR A 455 3.50 -5.97 -10.69
N HIS A 456 2.26 -6.34 -11.00
CA HIS A 456 1.20 -6.37 -10.01
C HIS A 456 1.36 -7.58 -9.08
N GLN A 457 1.35 -7.36 -7.76
CA GLN A 457 1.62 -8.38 -6.73
C GLN A 457 0.74 -9.63 -6.85
N ARG A 458 -0.54 -9.47 -7.18
CA ARG A 458 -1.47 -10.61 -7.36
C ARG A 458 -1.45 -11.22 -8.75
N ASN A 459 -0.65 -10.72 -9.68
CA ASN A 459 -0.66 -11.28 -11.04
C ASN A 459 -0.34 -12.78 -11.07
N PRO A 460 0.60 -13.32 -10.29
CA PRO A 460 0.88 -14.75 -10.26
C PRO A 460 -0.28 -15.62 -9.76
N LEU A 461 -1.29 -15.05 -9.11
CA LEU A 461 -2.48 -15.76 -8.60
C LEU A 461 -3.66 -15.68 -9.59
N ARG A 462 -3.81 -14.52 -10.27
CA ARG A 462 -4.89 -14.28 -11.22
C ARG A 462 -4.55 -14.65 -12.66
N ALA A 463 -3.25 -14.74 -12.99
CA ALA A 463 -2.84 -15.17 -14.33
C ALA A 463 -3.11 -16.66 -14.55
N ILE A 464 -3.47 -17.00 -15.78
CA ILE A 464 -3.72 -18.36 -16.22
C ILE A 464 -2.59 -18.77 -17.16
N ASP A 465 -2.06 -19.98 -16.98
CA ASP A 465 -1.04 -20.55 -17.86
C ASP A 465 -1.58 -20.64 -19.31
N PRO A 466 -0.89 -20.05 -20.31
CA PRO A 466 -1.29 -20.15 -21.71
C PRO A 466 -1.50 -21.58 -22.20
N ALA A 467 -0.66 -22.52 -21.75
CA ALA A 467 -0.82 -23.93 -22.11
C ALA A 467 -2.08 -24.56 -21.48
N ALA A 468 -2.51 -24.07 -20.31
CA ALA A 468 -3.78 -24.52 -19.71
C ALA A 468 -4.99 -24.03 -20.50
N CYS A 469 -4.98 -22.77 -20.97
CA CYS A 469 -6.00 -22.25 -21.87
C CYS A 469 -6.07 -23.08 -23.15
N ALA A 470 -4.93 -23.38 -23.77
CA ALA A 470 -4.85 -24.18 -24.97
C ALA A 470 -5.42 -25.60 -24.76
N ARG A 471 -5.02 -26.27 -23.68
CA ARG A 471 -5.56 -27.60 -23.35
C ARG A 471 -7.08 -27.61 -23.17
N ALA A 472 -7.63 -26.55 -22.57
CA ALA A 472 -9.07 -26.47 -22.34
C ALA A 472 -9.89 -26.19 -23.60
N TRP A 473 -9.35 -25.43 -24.58
CA TRP A 473 -10.15 -24.84 -25.65
C TRP A 473 -9.73 -25.22 -27.09
N ARG A 474 -8.61 -25.93 -27.32
CA ARG A 474 -8.11 -26.30 -28.65
C ARG A 474 -9.09 -27.13 -29.49
N ASP A 475 -9.95 -27.90 -28.82
CA ASP A 475 -10.91 -28.78 -29.50
C ASP A 475 -12.27 -28.09 -29.75
N LEU A 476 -12.40 -26.77 -29.40
CA LEU A 476 -13.62 -26.02 -29.68
C LEU A 476 -13.73 -25.71 -31.17
N THR A 477 -14.82 -26.15 -31.79
CA THR A 477 -15.18 -25.80 -33.17
C THR A 477 -16.12 -24.60 -33.22
N GLY A 478 -16.10 -23.84 -34.30
CA GLY A 478 -16.96 -22.66 -34.47
C GLY A 478 -16.55 -21.45 -33.66
N VAL A 479 -15.37 -21.45 -33.04
CA VAL A 479 -14.81 -20.32 -32.27
C VAL A 479 -13.53 -19.81 -32.93
N ALA A 480 -13.35 -18.49 -32.99
CA ALA A 480 -12.11 -17.82 -33.37
C ALA A 480 -11.59 -17.04 -32.18
N PHE A 481 -10.41 -17.39 -31.68
CA PHE A 481 -9.79 -16.73 -30.57
C PHE A 481 -8.88 -15.58 -31.02
N HIS A 482 -8.98 -14.44 -30.37
CA HIS A 482 -8.24 -13.21 -30.65
C HIS A 482 -7.49 -12.73 -29.42
N SER A 483 -6.19 -12.48 -29.52
CA SER A 483 -5.41 -11.89 -28.41
C SER A 483 -5.81 -10.42 -28.18
N LEU A 484 -6.09 -10.10 -26.91
CA LEU A 484 -6.15 -8.74 -26.37
C LEU A 484 -5.04 -8.51 -25.34
N GLN A 485 -4.14 -9.49 -25.19
CA GLN A 485 -3.02 -9.45 -24.26
C GLN A 485 -1.86 -8.69 -24.89
N ILE A 486 -1.71 -7.41 -24.55
CA ILE A 486 -0.54 -6.62 -24.94
C ILE A 486 0.72 -7.31 -24.37
N ASP A 487 1.81 -7.33 -25.13
CA ASP A 487 3.07 -8.04 -24.81
C ASP A 487 2.91 -9.58 -24.63
N GLY A 488 1.84 -10.18 -25.20
CA GLY A 488 1.52 -11.61 -25.11
C GLY A 488 2.03 -12.48 -26.27
N ALA A 489 2.87 -11.99 -27.18
CA ALA A 489 3.25 -12.71 -28.40
C ALA A 489 3.90 -14.09 -28.12
N ALA A 490 4.77 -14.19 -27.11
CA ALA A 490 5.38 -15.45 -26.70
C ALA A 490 4.35 -16.46 -26.14
N ASP A 491 3.37 -15.96 -25.40
CA ASP A 491 2.28 -16.77 -24.86
C ASP A 491 1.34 -17.26 -25.97
N VAL A 492 1.06 -16.40 -26.97
CA VAL A 492 0.31 -16.80 -28.19
C VAL A 492 1.04 -17.90 -28.95
N ALA A 493 2.37 -17.79 -29.11
CA ALA A 493 3.16 -18.85 -29.72
C ALA A 493 3.06 -20.18 -28.94
N THR A 494 3.08 -20.11 -27.60
CA THR A 494 2.87 -21.28 -26.72
C THR A 494 1.48 -21.91 -26.92
N MET A 495 0.44 -21.08 -26.99
CA MET A 495 -0.94 -21.56 -27.24
C MET A 495 -1.05 -22.24 -28.60
N ARG A 496 -0.49 -21.65 -29.66
CA ARG A 496 -0.48 -22.24 -31.01
C ARG A 496 0.28 -23.57 -31.07
N ALA A 497 1.44 -23.64 -30.42
CA ALA A 497 2.21 -24.88 -30.31
C ALA A 497 1.44 -25.98 -29.55
N ALA A 498 0.55 -25.62 -28.64
CA ALA A 498 -0.32 -26.53 -27.91
C ALA A 498 -1.66 -26.83 -28.64
N GLY A 499 -1.82 -26.32 -29.86
CA GLY A 499 -2.96 -26.62 -30.75
C GLY A 499 -4.13 -25.63 -30.68
N LEU A 500 -4.02 -24.53 -29.94
CA LEU A 500 -5.04 -23.46 -29.92
C LEU A 500 -4.61 -22.35 -30.89
N ASP A 501 -5.35 -22.20 -32.00
CA ASP A 501 -5.11 -21.09 -32.92
C ASP A 501 -5.64 -19.77 -32.33
N VAL A 502 -4.75 -18.81 -32.08
CA VAL A 502 -5.07 -17.49 -31.55
C VAL A 502 -4.60 -16.43 -32.54
N ILE A 503 -5.52 -15.62 -33.03
CA ILE A 503 -5.27 -14.50 -33.93
C ILE A 503 -4.70 -13.36 -33.07
N ASP A 504 -3.55 -12.82 -33.47
CA ASP A 504 -2.87 -11.75 -32.72
C ASP A 504 -2.70 -10.50 -33.58
N HIS A 505 -3.38 -9.43 -33.18
CA HIS A 505 -3.30 -8.10 -33.76
C HIS A 505 -2.79 -7.06 -32.74
N THR A 506 -2.24 -7.50 -31.59
CA THR A 506 -1.88 -6.58 -30.49
C THR A 506 -0.83 -5.55 -30.87
N ALA A 507 0.03 -5.84 -31.85
CA ALA A 507 0.98 -4.85 -32.40
C ALA A 507 0.29 -3.64 -33.07
N GLU A 508 -0.98 -3.78 -33.48
CA GLU A 508 -1.80 -2.72 -34.09
C GLU A 508 -2.62 -1.94 -33.05
N LEU A 509 -2.48 -2.24 -31.74
CA LEU A 509 -3.27 -1.68 -30.64
C LEU A 509 -2.39 -0.84 -29.68
N PRO A 510 -1.81 0.27 -30.12
CA PRO A 510 -0.88 1.07 -29.31
C PRO A 510 -1.57 1.83 -28.15
N SER A 511 -2.90 1.91 -28.14
CA SER A 511 -3.64 2.65 -27.11
C SER A 511 -4.90 1.89 -26.65
N PHE A 512 -5.48 2.31 -25.55
CA PHE A 512 -6.80 1.83 -25.11
C PHE A 512 -7.93 2.21 -26.07
N ASP A 513 -7.78 3.28 -26.84
CA ASP A 513 -8.74 3.66 -27.87
C ASP A 513 -8.73 2.67 -29.05
N ASP A 514 -7.54 2.23 -29.48
CA ASP A 514 -7.40 1.18 -30.48
C ASP A 514 -7.93 -0.16 -29.98
N THR A 515 -7.61 -0.49 -28.72
CA THR A 515 -8.14 -1.70 -28.07
C THR A 515 -9.67 -1.67 -27.97
N ALA A 516 -10.26 -0.50 -27.65
CA ALA A 516 -11.72 -0.33 -27.59
C ALA A 516 -12.37 -0.56 -28.97
N ALA A 517 -11.76 -0.04 -30.03
CA ALA A 517 -12.25 -0.23 -31.39
C ALA A 517 -12.17 -1.71 -31.82
N TYR A 518 -11.04 -2.37 -31.58
CA TYR A 518 -10.88 -3.80 -31.89
C TYR A 518 -11.84 -4.66 -31.07
N LEU A 519 -11.91 -4.46 -29.77
CA LEU A 519 -12.80 -5.17 -28.86
C LEU A 519 -14.28 -5.03 -29.28
N SER A 520 -14.67 -3.85 -29.79
CA SER A 520 -16.03 -3.62 -30.31
C SER A 520 -16.36 -4.45 -31.54
N SER A 521 -15.37 -4.97 -32.25
CA SER A 521 -15.54 -5.87 -33.37
C SER A 521 -15.67 -7.35 -32.98
N LEU A 522 -15.45 -7.70 -31.72
CA LEU A 522 -15.54 -9.06 -31.17
C LEU A 522 -16.94 -9.32 -30.60
N ASP A 523 -17.31 -10.57 -30.50
CA ASP A 523 -18.64 -11.00 -30.01
C ASP A 523 -18.65 -11.16 -28.50
N LEU A 524 -17.52 -11.61 -27.91
CA LEU A 524 -17.35 -11.92 -26.50
C LEU A 524 -15.91 -11.64 -26.07
N VAL A 525 -15.72 -11.29 -24.81
CA VAL A 525 -14.40 -11.19 -24.17
C VAL A 525 -14.31 -12.21 -23.04
N VAL A 526 -13.21 -12.95 -22.97
CA VAL A 526 -12.84 -13.82 -21.84
C VAL A 526 -11.56 -13.22 -21.25
N THR A 527 -11.60 -12.79 -20.00
CA THR A 527 -10.48 -12.08 -19.40
C THR A 527 -10.34 -12.39 -17.91
N VAL A 528 -9.11 -12.39 -17.40
CA VAL A 528 -8.87 -12.29 -15.97
C VAL A 528 -9.06 -10.84 -15.49
N CYS A 529 -9.00 -10.59 -14.17
CA CYS A 529 -9.18 -9.25 -13.61
C CYS A 529 -8.06 -8.30 -14.08
N THR A 530 -8.34 -7.50 -15.10
CA THR A 530 -7.41 -6.54 -15.74
C THR A 530 -8.13 -5.28 -16.18
N SER A 531 -7.37 -4.27 -16.66
CA SER A 531 -7.95 -3.07 -17.27
C SER A 531 -8.84 -3.37 -18.47
N VAL A 532 -8.59 -4.48 -19.21
CA VAL A 532 -9.45 -4.89 -20.33
C VAL A 532 -10.83 -5.35 -19.85
N ALA A 533 -10.95 -5.95 -18.66
CA ALA A 533 -12.24 -6.28 -18.06
C ALA A 533 -13.09 -5.01 -17.83
N HIS A 534 -12.44 -3.96 -17.28
CA HIS A 534 -13.07 -2.66 -17.06
C HIS A 534 -13.43 -1.96 -18.37
N LEU A 535 -12.53 -2.03 -19.38
CA LEU A 535 -12.80 -1.46 -20.71
C LEU A 535 -13.99 -2.16 -21.37
N ALA A 536 -14.00 -3.49 -21.38
CA ALA A 536 -15.09 -4.28 -21.98
C ALA A 536 -16.45 -3.99 -21.31
N GLY A 537 -16.45 -3.94 -19.96
CA GLY A 537 -17.64 -3.58 -19.19
C GLY A 537 -18.09 -2.14 -19.43
N ALA A 538 -17.16 -1.18 -19.51
CA ALA A 538 -17.46 0.22 -19.79
C ALA A 538 -17.99 0.45 -21.20
N LEU A 539 -17.63 -0.40 -22.16
CA LEU A 539 -18.18 -0.42 -23.53
C LEU A 539 -19.49 -1.24 -23.63
N GLY A 540 -19.96 -1.84 -22.54
CA GLY A 540 -21.15 -2.70 -22.54
C GLY A 540 -20.98 -4.02 -23.32
N ARG A 541 -19.75 -4.51 -23.50
CA ARG A 541 -19.48 -5.72 -24.28
C ARG A 541 -19.67 -6.99 -23.45
N PRO A 542 -20.30 -8.03 -24.00
CA PRO A 542 -20.41 -9.33 -23.32
C PRO A 542 -19.03 -9.82 -22.86
N THR A 543 -18.90 -10.14 -21.56
CA THR A 543 -17.59 -10.50 -20.99
C THR A 543 -17.73 -11.63 -19.98
N ARG A 544 -16.80 -12.60 -20.04
CA ARG A 544 -16.61 -13.66 -19.05
C ARG A 544 -15.35 -13.31 -18.25
N LEU A 545 -15.56 -12.93 -17.02
CA LEU A 545 -14.49 -12.51 -16.12
C LEU A 545 -14.09 -13.67 -15.21
N LEU A 546 -12.83 -14.09 -15.34
CA LEU A 546 -12.25 -15.19 -14.59
C LEU A 546 -11.55 -14.63 -13.34
N LEU A 547 -11.98 -15.08 -12.17
CA LEU A 547 -11.56 -14.55 -10.87
C LEU A 547 -10.86 -15.62 -10.04
N ASP A 548 -9.74 -15.23 -9.43
CA ASP A 548 -9.09 -16.02 -8.39
C ASP A 548 -9.94 -16.05 -7.10
N VAL A 549 -9.52 -16.84 -6.11
CA VAL A 549 -10.26 -17.02 -4.85
C VAL A 549 -10.42 -15.74 -4.05
N ASN A 550 -9.50 -14.77 -4.20
CA ASN A 550 -9.53 -13.49 -3.49
C ASN A 550 -9.60 -12.34 -4.52
N PRO A 551 -10.81 -12.10 -5.06
CA PRO A 551 -11.00 -11.14 -6.14
C PRO A 551 -10.83 -9.70 -5.65
N HIS A 552 -10.58 -8.80 -6.58
CA HIS A 552 -10.65 -7.37 -6.31
C HIS A 552 -12.06 -7.00 -5.82
N TRP A 553 -12.16 -6.09 -4.85
CA TRP A 553 -13.41 -5.72 -4.15
C TRP A 553 -14.56 -5.35 -5.11
N VAL A 554 -14.26 -4.80 -6.28
CA VAL A 554 -15.25 -4.38 -7.28
C VAL A 554 -16.14 -5.53 -7.76
N TRP A 555 -15.61 -6.75 -7.72
CA TRP A 555 -16.33 -7.94 -8.17
C TRP A 555 -17.19 -8.57 -7.08
N MET A 556 -17.13 -8.07 -5.87
CA MET A 556 -17.85 -8.55 -4.70
C MET A 556 -17.68 -10.05 -4.47
N ILE A 557 -18.42 -10.65 -3.57
CA ILE A 557 -18.48 -12.09 -3.31
C ILE A 557 -19.92 -12.61 -3.56
N ASP A 558 -20.09 -13.91 -3.61
CA ASP A 558 -21.38 -14.62 -3.62
C ASP A 558 -22.34 -14.21 -4.76
N ARG A 559 -21.76 -13.85 -5.95
CA ARG A 559 -22.55 -13.51 -7.14
C ARG A 559 -21.82 -13.87 -8.45
N GLU A 560 -22.60 -14.12 -9.50
CA GLU A 560 -22.12 -14.39 -10.86
C GLU A 560 -22.30 -13.20 -11.81
N ASP A 561 -22.96 -12.12 -11.39
CA ASP A 561 -23.12 -10.84 -12.11
C ASP A 561 -22.27 -9.73 -11.47
N SER A 562 -22.24 -8.56 -12.07
CA SER A 562 -21.56 -7.39 -11.53
C SER A 562 -22.49 -6.19 -11.48
N PRO A 563 -22.62 -5.50 -10.30
CA PRO A 563 -23.39 -4.26 -10.25
C PRO A 563 -22.67 -3.10 -10.96
N TRP A 564 -21.36 -3.24 -11.18
CA TRP A 564 -20.55 -2.26 -11.91
C TRP A 564 -20.71 -2.37 -13.43
N TYR A 565 -20.97 -3.57 -13.96
CA TYR A 565 -21.02 -3.81 -15.41
C TYR A 565 -22.03 -4.91 -15.72
N GLY A 566 -23.19 -4.52 -16.20
CA GLY A 566 -24.29 -5.46 -16.51
C GLY A 566 -23.99 -6.45 -17.65
N SER A 567 -22.93 -6.20 -18.43
CA SER A 567 -22.49 -7.09 -19.51
C SER A 567 -21.51 -8.19 -19.05
N LEU A 568 -21.11 -8.21 -17.78
CA LEU A 568 -20.16 -9.17 -17.24
C LEU A 568 -20.86 -10.34 -16.57
N ARG A 569 -20.31 -11.54 -16.81
CA ARG A 569 -20.55 -12.74 -16.01
C ARG A 569 -19.27 -13.20 -15.35
N LEU A 570 -19.33 -13.51 -14.04
CA LEU A 570 -18.19 -13.80 -13.19
C LEU A 570 -18.01 -15.31 -13.02
N TYR A 571 -16.81 -15.79 -13.26
CA TYR A 571 -16.40 -17.18 -13.10
C TYR A 571 -15.31 -17.26 -12.03
N ARG A 572 -15.65 -17.79 -10.86
CA ARG A 572 -14.77 -17.81 -9.70
C ARG A 572 -14.10 -19.16 -9.52
N GLN A 573 -12.83 -19.15 -9.14
CA GLN A 573 -12.17 -20.36 -8.67
C GLN A 573 -12.93 -20.92 -7.46
N PRO A 574 -13.31 -22.22 -7.47
CA PRO A 574 -13.95 -22.83 -6.31
C PRO A 574 -12.96 -23.08 -5.17
N ARG A 575 -11.68 -23.24 -5.49
CA ARG A 575 -10.58 -23.48 -4.56
C ARG A 575 -9.31 -22.79 -5.04
N TYR A 576 -8.43 -22.54 -4.10
CA TYR A 576 -7.14 -21.91 -4.37
C TYR A 576 -6.40 -22.62 -5.52
N ARG A 577 -6.05 -21.86 -6.57
CA ARG A 577 -5.36 -22.31 -7.81
C ARG A 577 -6.13 -23.30 -8.71
N ASP A 578 -7.41 -23.52 -8.48
CA ASP A 578 -8.23 -24.36 -9.36
C ASP A 578 -8.74 -23.56 -10.57
N TRP A 579 -7.88 -23.37 -11.58
CA TRP A 579 -8.28 -22.78 -12.86
C TRP A 579 -8.95 -23.78 -13.78
N THR A 580 -8.71 -25.09 -13.65
CA THR A 580 -9.28 -26.13 -14.52
C THR A 580 -10.81 -26.07 -14.51
N THR A 581 -11.41 -26.08 -13.34
CA THR A 581 -12.88 -25.99 -13.20
C THR A 581 -13.45 -24.72 -13.85
N VAL A 582 -12.75 -23.60 -13.75
CA VAL A 582 -13.17 -22.32 -14.37
C VAL A 582 -13.09 -22.39 -15.88
N LEU A 583 -11.98 -22.90 -16.43
CA LEU A 583 -11.76 -23.03 -17.87
C LEU A 583 -12.75 -23.99 -18.51
N ASP A 584 -13.07 -25.09 -17.84
CA ASP A 584 -14.06 -26.07 -18.32
C ASP A 584 -15.47 -25.48 -18.41
N ARG A 585 -15.90 -24.73 -17.38
CA ARG A 585 -17.19 -24.01 -17.39
C ARG A 585 -17.28 -23.01 -18.56
N VAL A 586 -16.21 -22.29 -18.83
CA VAL A 586 -16.13 -21.33 -19.95
C VAL A 586 -16.14 -22.09 -21.29
N ARG A 587 -15.40 -23.19 -21.40
CA ARG A 587 -15.42 -24.06 -22.61
C ARG A 587 -16.84 -24.48 -22.97
N ASP A 588 -17.57 -25.01 -22.00
CA ASP A 588 -18.93 -25.54 -22.22
C ASP A 588 -19.89 -24.43 -22.68
N GLU A 589 -19.75 -23.21 -22.13
CA GLU A 589 -20.53 -22.06 -22.59
C GLU A 589 -20.12 -21.59 -23.98
N LEU A 590 -18.81 -21.53 -24.29
CA LEU A 590 -18.35 -21.17 -25.64
C LEU A 590 -18.83 -22.14 -26.69
N ALA A 591 -18.83 -23.44 -26.38
CA ALA A 591 -19.38 -24.49 -27.26
C ALA A 591 -20.87 -24.27 -27.54
N ALA A 592 -21.66 -23.99 -26.50
CA ALA A 592 -23.09 -23.72 -26.63
C ALA A 592 -23.36 -22.44 -27.45
N LEU A 593 -22.59 -21.36 -27.22
CA LEU A 593 -22.72 -20.12 -27.99
C LEU A 593 -22.33 -20.29 -29.47
N ALA A 594 -21.29 -21.06 -29.75
CA ALA A 594 -20.89 -21.36 -31.13
C ALA A 594 -21.95 -22.21 -31.85
N ALA A 595 -22.48 -23.25 -31.19
CA ALA A 595 -23.54 -24.09 -31.74
C ALA A 595 -24.86 -23.32 -32.04
N ALA A 596 -25.19 -22.32 -31.23
CA ALA A 596 -26.37 -21.47 -31.44
C ALA A 596 -26.23 -20.51 -32.65
N ARG A 597 -25.02 -20.37 -33.24
CA ARG A 597 -24.74 -19.56 -34.44
C ARG A 597 -24.68 -20.37 -35.72
N ALA A 598 -24.40 -21.67 -35.61
CA ALA A 598 -24.35 -22.60 -36.73
C ALA A 598 -25.77 -22.95 -37.23
#